data_7f47db615b2fe0eff7607cda34fda4de
#
_entry.id   7f47db615b2fe0eff7607cda34fda4de
#
_cell.length_a   1.000
_cell.length_b   1.000
_cell.length_c   1.000
_cell.angle_alpha   90.00
_cell.angle_beta   90.00
_cell.angle_gamma   90.00
#
_symmetry.space_group_name_H-M   'P 1'
#
loop_
_entity.id
_entity.type
_entity.pdbx_description
1 polymer ?
#
loop_
_entity_poly.entity_id
_entity_poly.type
_entity_poly.pdbx_seq_one_letter_code
_entity_poly.pdbx_strand_id
1 'polypeptide(L)'
;MNIDLIKIASQFKIEGKIKDVIPLGEGFINDTFIINTEGNSPKYILQRKNKKVFSPIPAMMENIEKVCNHIKAKVKKAGGDPMREAMTIIPANDGKLYFLDEEEEYWAVCLFIEDTIAYEAAETPELAYAGGKGIGKFQSLVSDLKEPLTDILPGFHNIRIRYEQWDAVLKKDPVGRKEKVKEEISWIENRREEMMKF
;
A
#
# COMPACT_ATOMS: atom_id res chain seq x y z
N MET A 1 11.47 21.16 10.58
CA MET A 1 11.85 21.81 9.30
C MET A 1 10.63 21.83 8.40
N ASN A 2 10.44 22.90 7.64
CA ASN A 2 9.32 22.97 6.69
C ASN A 2 9.77 22.26 5.41
N ILE A 3 9.20 21.11 5.08
CA ILE A 3 9.57 20.33 3.88
C ILE A 3 9.02 21.09 2.66
N ASP A 4 9.87 21.42 1.70
CA ASP A 4 9.44 21.99 0.43
C ASP A 4 8.91 20.87 -0.49
N LEU A 5 7.61 20.63 -0.40
CA LEU A 5 6.94 19.58 -1.16
C LEU A 5 6.99 19.81 -2.68
N ILE A 6 7.05 21.08 -3.13
CA ILE A 6 7.18 21.41 -4.56
C ILE A 6 8.57 21.01 -5.05
N LYS A 7 9.62 21.28 -4.25
CA LYS A 7 11.00 20.86 -4.56
C LYS A 7 11.08 19.32 -4.65
N ILE A 8 10.41 18.60 -3.74
CA ILE A 8 10.35 17.13 -3.77
C ILE A 8 9.59 16.65 -5.03
N ALA A 9 8.41 17.19 -5.29
CA ALA A 9 7.60 16.80 -6.44
C ALA A 9 8.33 17.05 -7.77
N SER A 10 9.13 18.12 -7.87
CA SER A 10 9.93 18.46 -9.06
C SER A 10 11.06 17.46 -9.36
N GLN A 11 11.36 16.54 -8.43
CA GLN A 11 12.32 15.45 -8.66
C GLN A 11 11.75 14.31 -9.53
N PHE A 12 10.45 14.38 -9.88
CA PHE A 12 9.78 13.35 -10.66
C PHE A 12 9.41 13.86 -12.06
N LYS A 13 9.22 12.92 -13.00
CA LYS A 13 8.83 13.21 -14.39
C LYS A 13 7.34 13.59 -14.47
N ILE A 14 6.98 14.68 -13.79
CA ILE A 14 5.64 15.26 -13.81
C ILE A 14 5.38 15.90 -15.18
N GLU A 15 4.23 15.56 -15.77
CA GLU A 15 3.73 16.24 -16.96
C GLU A 15 2.98 17.52 -16.54
N GLY A 16 3.34 18.64 -17.14
CA GLY A 16 2.78 19.95 -16.82
C GLY A 16 3.53 20.68 -15.71
N LYS A 17 3.11 21.91 -15.44
CA LYS A 17 3.69 22.74 -14.38
C LYS A 17 2.98 22.48 -13.06
N ILE A 18 3.72 22.21 -12.00
CA ILE A 18 3.19 22.03 -10.66
C ILE A 18 2.62 23.35 -10.17
N LYS A 19 1.34 23.34 -9.78
CA LYS A 19 0.64 24.48 -9.21
C LYS A 19 0.81 24.53 -7.69
N ASP A 20 0.50 23.42 -7.04
CA ASP A 20 0.62 23.24 -5.59
C ASP A 20 0.74 21.76 -5.22
N VAL A 21 1.14 21.51 -3.98
CA VAL A 21 1.18 20.17 -3.37
C VAL A 21 0.55 20.28 -1.98
N ILE A 22 -0.59 19.64 -1.80
CA ILE A 22 -1.38 19.75 -0.57
C ILE A 22 -1.63 18.37 0.07
N PRO A 23 -1.78 18.28 1.40
CA PRO A 23 -2.10 17.02 2.08
C PRO A 23 -3.38 16.38 1.53
N LEU A 24 -3.38 15.05 1.40
CA LEU A 24 -4.53 14.27 0.96
C LEU A 24 -4.85 13.20 2.00
N GLY A 25 -5.94 13.41 2.75
CA GLY A 25 -6.41 12.52 3.80
C GLY A 25 -5.51 12.44 5.02
N GLU A 26 -5.88 11.59 5.96
CA GLU A 26 -5.11 11.27 7.17
C GLU A 26 -4.53 9.86 7.04
N GLY A 27 -3.40 9.73 6.33
CA GLY A 27 -2.72 8.44 6.17
C GLY A 27 -2.08 7.97 7.48
N PHE A 28 -2.43 6.77 7.97
CA PHE A 28 -1.87 6.19 9.20
C PHE A 28 -0.42 5.68 9.04
N ILE A 29 0.02 5.40 7.81
CA ILE A 29 1.32 4.76 7.56
C ILE A 29 2.23 5.69 6.76
N ASN A 30 1.76 6.17 5.61
CA ASN A 30 2.51 7.05 4.72
C ASN A 30 1.90 8.46 4.75
N ASP A 31 2.72 9.49 4.73
CA ASP A 31 2.21 10.84 4.46
C ASP A 31 1.84 10.92 2.98
N THR A 32 0.65 11.38 2.70
CA THR A 32 0.10 11.42 1.34
C THR A 32 -0.31 12.84 0.96
N PHE A 33 0.07 13.24 -0.25
CA PHE A 33 -0.20 14.55 -0.80
C PHE A 33 -0.73 14.42 -2.23
N ILE A 34 -1.55 15.37 -2.66
CA ILE A 34 -1.93 15.52 -4.05
C ILE A 34 -1.09 16.63 -4.69
N ILE A 35 -0.51 16.34 -5.84
CA ILE A 35 0.16 17.30 -6.70
C ILE A 35 -0.86 17.78 -7.72
N ASN A 36 -1.24 19.04 -7.64
CA ASN A 36 -2.06 19.71 -8.64
C ASN A 36 -1.15 20.36 -9.70
N THR A 37 -1.52 20.21 -10.96
CA THR A 37 -0.83 20.79 -12.11
C THR A 37 -1.66 21.90 -12.74
N GLU A 38 -1.03 22.79 -13.52
CA GLU A 38 -1.73 23.84 -14.26
C GLU A 38 -2.41 23.27 -15.52
N GLY A 39 -3.53 23.90 -15.92
CA GLY A 39 -4.26 23.53 -17.13
C GLY A 39 -4.95 22.17 -17.07
N ASN A 40 -4.84 21.41 -18.15
CA ASN A 40 -5.44 20.06 -18.28
C ASN A 40 -4.40 18.94 -18.06
N SER A 41 -3.27 19.24 -17.47
CA SER A 41 -2.27 18.22 -17.15
C SER A 41 -2.75 17.32 -16.01
N PRO A 42 -2.31 16.05 -15.96
CA PRO A 42 -2.73 15.11 -14.93
C PRO A 42 -2.37 15.57 -13.52
N LYS A 43 -3.14 15.15 -12.52
CA LYS A 43 -2.78 15.24 -11.10
C LYS A 43 -2.02 13.99 -10.69
N TYR A 44 -1.31 14.08 -9.56
CA TYR A 44 -0.50 12.98 -9.06
C TYR A 44 -0.64 12.84 -7.56
N ILE A 45 -0.32 11.66 -7.04
CA ILE A 45 -0.17 11.38 -5.62
C ILE A 45 1.32 11.33 -5.30
N LEU A 46 1.76 12.17 -4.38
CA LEU A 46 3.09 12.11 -3.77
C LEU A 46 2.97 11.44 -2.41
N GLN A 47 3.81 10.45 -2.13
CA GLN A 47 3.85 9.78 -0.83
C GLN A 47 5.25 9.76 -0.26
N ARG A 48 5.39 10.15 1.01
CA ARG A 48 6.56 9.81 1.82
C ARG A 48 6.36 8.41 2.37
N LYS A 49 7.24 7.50 1.99
CA LYS A 49 7.14 6.09 2.37
C LYS A 49 7.70 5.85 3.77
N ASN A 50 6.94 5.17 4.60
CA ASN A 50 7.36 4.86 5.96
C ASN A 50 8.40 3.73 5.99
N LYS A 51 9.68 4.10 6.02
CA LYS A 51 10.81 3.16 6.06
C LYS A 51 10.90 2.33 7.34
N LYS A 52 10.15 2.70 8.40
CA LYS A 52 10.07 1.90 9.64
C LYS A 52 9.09 0.73 9.50
N VAL A 53 8.10 0.88 8.63
CA VAL A 53 7.11 -0.17 8.35
C VAL A 53 7.56 -1.02 7.17
N PHE A 54 8.03 -0.38 6.10
CA PHE A 54 8.42 -1.04 4.86
C PHE A 54 9.94 -0.93 4.64
N SER A 55 10.63 -2.05 4.63
CA SER A 55 12.09 -2.05 4.42
C SER A 55 12.52 -3.31 3.70
N PRO A 56 13.35 -3.18 2.64
CA PRO A 56 13.85 -1.94 2.03
C PRO A 56 12.85 -1.31 1.04
N ILE A 57 12.69 0.01 1.08
CA ILE A 57 11.80 0.76 0.18
C ILE A 57 12.10 0.54 -1.31
N PRO A 58 13.38 0.51 -1.78
CA PRO A 58 13.66 0.22 -3.18
C PRO A 58 13.03 -1.08 -3.68
N ALA A 59 13.19 -2.19 -2.95
CA ALA A 59 12.61 -3.48 -3.32
C ALA A 59 11.07 -3.47 -3.26
N MET A 60 10.47 -2.73 -2.32
CA MET A 60 9.02 -2.51 -2.30
C MET A 60 8.54 -1.82 -3.58
N MET A 61 9.25 -0.78 -4.02
CA MET A 61 8.88 -0.05 -5.24
C MET A 61 9.02 -0.91 -6.51
N GLU A 62 10.06 -1.76 -6.57
CA GLU A 62 10.21 -2.76 -7.64
C GLU A 62 9.06 -3.78 -7.64
N ASN A 63 8.65 -4.27 -6.47
CA ASN A 63 7.50 -5.16 -6.36
C ASN A 63 6.22 -4.49 -6.89
N ILE A 64 5.98 -3.24 -6.50
CA ILE A 64 4.81 -2.49 -6.95
C ILE A 64 4.84 -2.33 -8.48
N GLU A 65 5.99 -2.00 -9.06
CA GLU A 65 6.13 -1.86 -10.52
C GLU A 65 5.85 -3.18 -11.25
N LYS A 66 6.43 -4.30 -10.79
CA LYS A 66 6.21 -5.64 -11.37
C LYS A 66 4.72 -5.99 -11.38
N VAL A 67 4.06 -5.86 -10.22
CA VAL A 67 2.63 -6.14 -10.06
C VAL A 67 1.79 -5.24 -10.96
N CYS A 68 2.04 -3.94 -10.94
CA CYS A 68 1.28 -2.98 -11.75
C CYS A 68 1.45 -3.23 -13.26
N ASN A 69 2.67 -3.52 -13.73
CA ASN A 69 2.93 -3.80 -15.13
C ASN A 69 2.25 -5.10 -15.58
N HIS A 70 2.26 -6.15 -14.73
CA HIS A 70 1.55 -7.39 -14.99
C HIS A 70 0.03 -7.15 -15.12
N ILE A 71 -0.57 -6.42 -14.18
CA ILE A 71 -2.00 -6.08 -14.22
C ILE A 71 -2.33 -5.26 -15.47
N LYS A 72 -1.53 -4.22 -15.78
CA LYS A 72 -1.73 -3.38 -16.98
C LYS A 72 -1.74 -4.18 -18.26
N ALA A 73 -0.81 -5.15 -18.40
CA ALA A 73 -0.76 -6.02 -19.58
C ALA A 73 -2.04 -6.87 -19.72
N LYS A 74 -2.57 -7.41 -18.60
CA LYS A 74 -3.82 -8.21 -18.59
C LYS A 74 -5.04 -7.35 -18.90
N VAL A 75 -5.13 -6.18 -18.25
CA VAL A 75 -6.22 -5.21 -18.50
C VAL A 75 -6.25 -4.80 -19.97
N LYS A 76 -5.11 -4.43 -20.54
CA LYS A 76 -5.01 -4.07 -21.97
C LYS A 76 -5.44 -5.22 -22.89
N LYS A 77 -5.01 -6.46 -22.60
CA LYS A 77 -5.42 -7.65 -23.34
C LYS A 77 -6.93 -7.91 -23.27
N ALA A 78 -7.55 -7.57 -22.14
CA ALA A 78 -9.00 -7.69 -21.94
C ALA A 78 -9.81 -6.52 -22.52
N GLY A 79 -9.16 -5.52 -23.15
CA GLY A 79 -9.83 -4.34 -23.72
C GLY A 79 -10.22 -3.27 -22.68
N GLY A 80 -9.69 -3.36 -21.46
CA GLY A 80 -9.87 -2.36 -20.40
C GLY A 80 -8.89 -1.20 -20.50
N ASP A 81 -8.99 -0.25 -19.55
CA ASP A 81 -8.10 0.91 -19.46
C ASP A 81 -7.01 0.71 -18.40
N PRO A 82 -5.75 0.42 -18.80
CA PRO A 82 -4.65 0.20 -17.86
C PRO A 82 -4.33 1.41 -16.97
N MET A 83 -4.66 2.63 -17.42
CA MET A 83 -4.38 3.86 -16.65
C MET A 83 -5.39 4.08 -15.52
N ARG A 84 -6.57 3.50 -15.64
CA ARG A 84 -7.63 3.57 -14.63
C ARG A 84 -7.72 2.32 -13.74
N GLU A 85 -7.31 1.16 -14.27
CA GLU A 85 -7.49 -0.13 -13.58
C GLU A 85 -6.22 -0.62 -12.85
N ALA A 86 -5.08 0.06 -13.05
CA ALA A 86 -3.85 -0.21 -12.32
C ALA A 86 -3.10 1.07 -11.98
N MET A 87 -2.38 1.07 -10.87
CA MET A 87 -1.54 2.19 -10.47
C MET A 87 -0.44 2.43 -11.50
N THR A 88 -0.17 3.70 -11.80
CA THR A 88 0.94 4.13 -12.66
C THR A 88 1.96 4.88 -11.83
N ILE A 89 3.14 4.29 -11.63
CA ILE A 89 4.24 4.94 -10.95
C ILE A 89 4.90 5.93 -11.91
N ILE A 90 5.22 7.11 -11.40
CA ILE A 90 5.96 8.14 -12.12
C ILE A 90 7.42 8.09 -11.65
N PRO A 91 8.36 7.78 -12.53
CA PRO A 91 9.77 7.70 -12.14
C PRO A 91 10.33 9.07 -11.77
N ALA A 92 11.33 9.06 -10.91
CA ALA A 92 12.16 10.22 -10.64
C ALA A 92 12.98 10.61 -11.89
N ASN A 93 13.54 11.80 -11.88
CA ASN A 93 14.31 12.34 -13.01
C ASN A 93 15.56 11.51 -13.32
N ASP A 94 16.13 10.82 -12.32
CA ASP A 94 17.23 9.86 -12.46
C ASP A 94 16.78 8.47 -12.94
N GLY A 95 15.48 8.27 -13.14
CA GLY A 95 14.88 7.02 -13.63
C GLY A 95 14.52 6.01 -12.56
N LYS A 96 14.82 6.26 -11.27
CA LYS A 96 14.39 5.41 -10.17
C LYS A 96 12.89 5.53 -9.91
N LEU A 97 12.31 4.54 -9.25
CA LEU A 97 10.90 4.52 -8.86
C LEU A 97 10.60 5.32 -7.57
N TYR A 98 11.61 5.93 -7.01
CA TYR A 98 11.56 6.73 -5.79
C TYR A 98 12.62 7.83 -5.85
N PHE A 99 12.44 8.85 -5.03
CA PHE A 99 13.46 9.86 -4.74
C PHE A 99 13.87 9.74 -3.27
N LEU A 100 15.16 9.78 -2.98
CA LEU A 100 15.73 9.83 -1.63
C LEU A 100 16.20 11.27 -1.38
N ASP A 101 15.61 11.92 -0.38
CA ASP A 101 15.97 13.29 -0.03
C ASP A 101 17.21 13.37 0.89
N GLU A 102 17.60 14.60 1.25
CA GLU A 102 18.77 14.89 2.09
C GLU A 102 18.57 14.40 3.56
N GLU A 103 17.33 14.16 3.99
CA GLU A 103 16.95 13.62 5.30
C GLU A 103 16.81 12.09 5.28
N GLU A 104 17.25 11.46 4.18
CA GLU A 104 17.12 10.01 3.95
C GLU A 104 15.66 9.53 3.94
N GLU A 105 14.70 10.39 3.61
CA GLU A 105 13.31 10.01 3.43
C GLU A 105 13.01 9.62 1.98
N TYR A 106 12.21 8.55 1.82
CA TYR A 106 11.85 8.01 0.52
C TYR A 106 10.52 8.57 0.04
N TRP A 107 10.53 9.13 -1.15
CA TRP A 107 9.37 9.69 -1.81
C TRP A 107 9.03 8.91 -3.08
N ALA A 108 7.76 8.72 -3.36
CA ALA A 108 7.29 8.09 -4.58
C ALA A 108 6.08 8.83 -5.13
N VAL A 109 5.93 8.83 -6.45
CA VAL A 109 4.81 9.47 -7.14
C VAL A 109 4.06 8.44 -7.98
N CYS A 110 2.75 8.52 -7.97
CA CYS A 110 1.90 7.81 -8.92
C CYS A 110 0.85 8.74 -9.51
N LEU A 111 0.30 8.34 -10.65
CA LEU A 111 -0.79 9.06 -11.30
C LEU A 111 -2.03 9.06 -10.39
N PHE A 112 -2.68 10.21 -10.23
CA PHE A 112 -3.97 10.29 -9.56
C PHE A 112 -5.07 9.83 -10.51
N ILE A 113 -5.92 8.92 -10.07
CA ILE A 113 -7.06 8.44 -10.84
C ILE A 113 -8.27 9.32 -10.44
N GLU A 114 -8.64 10.25 -11.32
CA GLU A 114 -9.77 11.15 -11.09
C GLU A 114 -11.12 10.41 -11.14
N ASP A 115 -12.18 11.07 -10.71
CA ASP A 115 -13.56 10.54 -10.68
C ASP A 115 -13.69 9.23 -9.89
N THR A 116 -13.00 9.17 -8.74
CA THR A 116 -13.07 8.07 -7.79
C THR A 116 -13.55 8.55 -6.43
N ILE A 117 -14.21 7.66 -5.68
CA ILE A 117 -14.69 7.91 -4.33
C ILE A 117 -14.07 6.86 -3.40
N ALA A 118 -13.49 7.31 -2.29
CA ALA A 118 -13.07 6.44 -1.21
C ALA A 118 -14.18 6.34 -0.16
N TYR A 119 -14.46 5.11 0.29
CA TYR A 119 -15.39 4.86 1.39
C TYR A 119 -14.60 4.37 2.60
N GLU A 120 -14.86 4.94 3.77
CA GLU A 120 -14.22 4.51 5.02
C GLU A 120 -14.85 3.23 5.59
N ALA A 121 -16.13 2.99 5.28
CA ALA A 121 -16.87 1.81 5.69
C ALA A 121 -17.79 1.32 4.58
N ALA A 122 -18.04 0.01 4.54
CA ALA A 122 -19.04 -0.59 3.66
C ALA A 122 -20.41 -0.54 4.37
N GLU A 123 -21.13 0.56 4.23
CA GLU A 123 -22.40 0.79 4.92
C GLU A 123 -23.56 -0.02 4.33
N THR A 124 -23.44 -0.54 3.12
CA THR A 124 -24.48 -1.35 2.46
C THR A 124 -23.93 -2.70 1.98
N PRO A 125 -24.79 -3.73 1.89
CA PRO A 125 -24.41 -5.04 1.32
C PRO A 125 -23.85 -4.92 -0.11
N GLU A 126 -24.40 -4.03 -0.93
CA GLU A 126 -23.95 -3.81 -2.31
C GLU A 126 -22.54 -3.23 -2.34
N LEU A 127 -22.22 -2.31 -1.45
CA LEU A 127 -20.88 -1.73 -1.32
C LEU A 127 -19.87 -2.77 -0.82
N ALA A 128 -20.26 -3.59 0.17
CA ALA A 128 -19.46 -4.70 0.64
C ALA A 128 -19.20 -5.74 -0.46
N TYR A 129 -20.23 -6.07 -1.24
CA TYR A 129 -20.12 -6.97 -2.41
C TYR A 129 -19.17 -6.39 -3.48
N ALA A 130 -19.28 -5.10 -3.78
CA ALA A 130 -18.40 -4.43 -4.74
C ALA A 130 -16.95 -4.45 -4.28
N GLY A 131 -16.69 -4.23 -2.98
CA GLY A 131 -15.37 -4.34 -2.37
C GLY A 131 -14.79 -5.77 -2.50
N GLY A 132 -15.58 -6.78 -2.13
CA GLY A 132 -15.19 -8.19 -2.27
C GLY A 132 -14.90 -8.59 -3.71
N LYS A 133 -15.72 -8.13 -4.65
CA LYS A 133 -15.51 -8.33 -6.10
C LYS A 133 -14.21 -7.68 -6.58
N GLY A 134 -13.87 -6.47 -6.07
CA GLY A 134 -12.62 -5.79 -6.39
C GLY A 134 -11.41 -6.57 -5.92
N ILE A 135 -11.43 -7.07 -4.68
CA ILE A 135 -10.37 -7.92 -4.12
C ILE A 135 -10.22 -9.22 -4.94
N GLY A 136 -11.32 -9.90 -5.23
CA GLY A 136 -11.31 -11.13 -6.04
C GLY A 136 -10.78 -10.89 -7.46
N LYS A 137 -11.13 -9.76 -8.08
CA LYS A 137 -10.58 -9.35 -9.38
C LYS A 137 -9.06 -9.14 -9.29
N PHE A 138 -8.58 -8.45 -8.25
CA PHE A 138 -7.14 -8.26 -8.03
C PHE A 138 -6.41 -9.60 -7.89
N GLN A 139 -6.91 -10.50 -7.03
CA GLN A 139 -6.32 -11.83 -6.83
C GLN A 139 -6.26 -12.63 -8.14
N SER A 140 -7.34 -12.61 -8.94
CA SER A 140 -7.37 -13.24 -10.26
C SER A 140 -6.35 -12.65 -11.23
N LEU A 141 -6.17 -11.32 -11.21
CA LEU A 141 -5.21 -10.65 -12.08
C LEU A 141 -3.76 -11.00 -11.75
N VAL A 142 -3.43 -11.23 -10.48
CA VAL A 142 -2.05 -11.54 -10.04
C VAL A 142 -1.77 -13.04 -9.89
N SER A 143 -2.77 -13.92 -10.03
CA SER A 143 -2.66 -15.36 -9.77
C SER A 143 -1.61 -16.09 -10.62
N ASP A 144 -1.27 -15.57 -11.77
CA ASP A 144 -0.29 -16.11 -12.71
C ASP A 144 0.99 -15.25 -12.81
N LEU A 145 1.20 -14.32 -11.88
CA LEU A 145 2.44 -13.56 -11.78
C LEU A 145 3.59 -14.52 -11.44
N LYS A 146 4.54 -14.65 -12.38
CA LYS A 146 5.68 -15.58 -12.27
C LYS A 146 6.94 -14.91 -11.69
N GLU A 147 7.01 -13.59 -11.79
CA GLU A 147 8.16 -12.86 -11.31
C GLU A 147 8.24 -12.91 -9.79
N PRO A 148 9.39 -13.26 -9.20
CA PRO A 148 9.52 -13.30 -7.76
C PRO A 148 9.41 -11.89 -7.18
N LEU A 149 8.67 -11.79 -6.09
CA LEU A 149 8.58 -10.58 -5.28
C LEU A 149 9.49 -10.72 -4.05
N THR A 150 10.12 -9.61 -3.67
CA THR A 150 10.88 -9.55 -2.41
C THR A 150 9.91 -9.51 -1.23
N ASP A 151 10.13 -10.32 -0.21
CA ASP A 151 9.34 -10.24 1.02
C ASP A 151 9.72 -8.97 1.80
N ILE A 152 8.84 -7.98 1.80
CA ILE A 152 9.03 -6.68 2.46
C ILE A 152 8.54 -6.68 3.91
N LEU A 153 7.61 -7.58 4.25
CA LEU A 153 7.03 -7.71 5.58
C LEU A 153 7.08 -9.18 6.03
N PRO A 154 8.28 -9.72 6.32
CA PRO A 154 8.44 -11.12 6.66
C PRO A 154 7.47 -11.57 7.77
N GLY A 155 6.70 -12.60 7.49
CA GLY A 155 5.76 -13.17 8.43
C GLY A 155 4.50 -12.33 8.72
N PHE A 156 4.22 -11.25 7.97
CA PHE A 156 3.11 -10.33 8.26
C PHE A 156 1.74 -11.03 8.35
N HIS A 157 1.43 -11.92 7.41
CA HIS A 157 0.20 -12.73 7.41
C HIS A 157 0.43 -14.21 7.73
N ASN A 158 1.57 -14.55 8.36
CA ASN A 158 1.87 -15.92 8.74
C ASN A 158 1.27 -16.25 10.11
N ILE A 159 0.21 -17.06 10.12
CA ILE A 159 -0.51 -17.42 11.34
C ILE A 159 0.37 -18.18 12.35
N ARG A 160 1.36 -18.97 11.89
CA ARG A 160 2.29 -19.69 12.77
C ARG A 160 3.14 -18.70 13.59
N ILE A 161 3.71 -17.71 12.92
CA ILE A 161 4.49 -16.66 13.58
C ILE A 161 3.61 -15.87 14.56
N ARG A 162 2.34 -15.63 14.23
CA ARG A 162 1.41 -14.97 15.16
C ARG A 162 1.15 -15.80 16.40
N TYR A 163 0.99 -17.13 16.29
CA TYR A 163 0.85 -17.99 17.45
C TYR A 163 2.14 -18.11 18.27
N GLU A 164 3.31 -18.13 17.66
CA GLU A 164 4.59 -18.08 18.40
C GLU A 164 4.71 -16.79 19.23
N GLN A 165 4.35 -15.64 18.66
CA GLN A 165 4.30 -14.36 19.37
C GLN A 165 3.25 -14.38 20.49
N TRP A 166 2.08 -14.93 20.23
CA TRP A 166 0.99 -15.11 21.21
C TRP A 166 1.45 -15.94 22.40
N ASP A 167 2.03 -17.11 22.17
CA ASP A 167 2.55 -17.98 23.21
C ASP A 167 3.62 -17.29 24.05
N ALA A 168 4.53 -16.57 23.41
CA ALA A 168 5.58 -15.83 24.09
C ALA A 168 5.02 -14.70 25.00
N VAL A 169 3.99 -13.99 24.54
CA VAL A 169 3.34 -12.94 25.34
C VAL A 169 2.54 -13.54 26.50
N LEU A 170 1.77 -14.60 26.27
CA LEU A 170 1.02 -15.27 27.33
C LEU A 170 1.93 -15.86 28.41
N LYS A 171 3.11 -16.38 28.03
CA LYS A 171 4.10 -16.90 28.97
C LYS A 171 4.70 -15.78 29.83
N LYS A 172 4.99 -14.62 29.25
CA LYS A 172 5.64 -13.49 29.94
C LYS A 172 4.66 -12.66 30.75
N ASP A 173 3.40 -12.56 30.31
CA ASP A 173 2.38 -11.68 30.88
C ASP A 173 2.94 -10.30 31.34
N PRO A 174 3.57 -9.52 30.45
CA PRO A 174 4.43 -8.39 30.81
C PRO A 174 3.71 -7.26 31.54
N VAL A 175 2.38 -7.24 31.48
CA VAL A 175 1.53 -6.21 32.11
C VAL A 175 0.48 -6.80 33.05
N GLY A 176 0.54 -8.10 33.38
CA GLY A 176 -0.35 -8.77 34.34
C GLY A 176 -1.82 -8.79 33.93
N ARG A 177 -2.14 -8.88 32.63
CA ARG A 177 -3.53 -8.84 32.14
C ARG A 177 -4.11 -10.21 31.79
N LYS A 178 -3.31 -11.27 31.76
CA LYS A 178 -3.71 -12.62 31.34
C LYS A 178 -4.98 -13.10 32.03
N GLU A 179 -5.07 -12.88 33.34
CA GLU A 179 -6.24 -13.30 34.12
C GLU A 179 -7.53 -12.53 33.73
N LYS A 180 -7.42 -11.30 33.26
CA LYS A 180 -8.56 -10.46 32.87
C LYS A 180 -9.13 -10.80 31.50
N VAL A 181 -8.39 -11.55 30.70
CA VAL A 181 -8.73 -11.91 29.30
C VAL A 181 -8.74 -13.43 29.10
N LYS A 182 -9.06 -14.20 30.14
CA LYS A 182 -9.09 -15.67 30.10
C LYS A 182 -10.06 -16.22 29.05
N GLU A 183 -11.22 -15.59 28.94
CA GLU A 183 -12.26 -16.04 28.02
C GLU A 183 -11.81 -15.87 26.56
N GLU A 184 -11.20 -14.73 26.23
CA GLU A 184 -10.64 -14.45 24.92
C GLU A 184 -9.46 -15.37 24.59
N ILE A 185 -8.60 -15.65 25.57
CA ILE A 185 -7.52 -16.63 25.41
C ILE A 185 -8.09 -17.99 25.08
N SER A 186 -9.06 -18.48 25.85
CA SER A 186 -9.72 -19.77 25.61
C SER A 186 -10.38 -19.81 24.23
N TRP A 187 -11.03 -18.72 23.82
CA TRP A 187 -11.67 -18.60 22.52
C TRP A 187 -10.67 -18.72 21.36
N ILE A 188 -9.49 -18.10 21.48
CA ILE A 188 -8.41 -18.16 20.47
C ILE A 188 -7.79 -19.56 20.45
N GLU A 189 -7.47 -20.13 21.63
CA GLU A 189 -6.85 -21.45 21.74
C GLU A 189 -7.73 -22.57 21.15
N ASN A 190 -9.04 -22.51 21.38
CA ASN A 190 -9.98 -23.50 20.84
C ASN A 190 -10.08 -23.48 19.29
N ARG A 191 -9.55 -22.44 18.65
CA ARG A 191 -9.52 -22.27 17.19
C ARG A 191 -8.14 -22.47 16.58
N ARG A 192 -7.12 -22.69 17.40
CA ARG A 192 -5.73 -22.77 16.96
C ARG A 192 -5.55 -23.79 15.82
N GLU A 193 -6.05 -25.02 15.98
CA GLU A 193 -5.88 -26.06 14.96
C GLU A 193 -6.54 -25.70 13.63
N GLU A 194 -7.68 -25.06 13.67
CA GLU A 194 -8.39 -24.62 12.47
C GLU A 194 -7.65 -23.46 11.79
N MET A 195 -7.23 -22.46 12.57
CA MET A 195 -6.50 -21.29 12.04
C MET A 195 -5.12 -21.68 11.49
N MET A 196 -4.48 -22.72 12.04
CA MET A 196 -3.18 -23.21 11.55
C MET A 196 -3.24 -23.92 10.20
N LYS A 197 -4.45 -24.13 9.63
CA LYS A 197 -4.64 -24.71 8.29
C LYS A 197 -4.52 -23.65 7.18
N PHE A 198 -4.55 -22.38 7.54
CA PHE A 198 -4.34 -21.25 6.64
C PHE A 198 -2.87 -20.82 6.66
#